data_a8cc2bceffcd2f6b4e6b6638523b2d62
#
_entry.id   a8cc2bceffcd2f6b4e6b6638523b2d62
#
_cell.length_a   1.000
_cell.length_b   1.000
_cell.length_c   1.000
_cell.angle_alpha   90.00
_cell.angle_beta   90.00
_cell.angle_gamma   90.00
#
_symmetry.space_group_name_H-M   'P 1'
#
loop_
_entity.id
_entity.type
_entity.pdbx_description
1 polymer ?
#
loop_
_entity_poly.entity_id
_entity_poly.type
_entity_poly.pdbx_seq_one_letter_code
_entity_poly.pdbx_strand_id
1 'polypeptide(L)'
;PDEQEKTEPWRNYVTCLNDHLAGHNPLIGREMELERTIQVLCRKEKNNPLHVGEPGVGKTALAYGLAARIEAGNVPERLTGCRIYELDLGNLLAGTQYRGEFEKRLKAIMEGIRKEGHAIVYIDEIHNLIGAGRTGDGSMDASNMLKPYLEGGEIRFIGSTTYEEFNRYFSRSRGLVRRFQQIDIQEPGIEETIHIVEGLKEKYETFHGVIYEEGVIAYAVTAAAR
;
A
#
# COMPACT_ATOMS: atom_id res chain seq x y z
N PRO A 1 36.94 -14.18 -3.20
CA PRO A 1 36.16 -14.95 -2.28
C PRO A 1 34.91 -14.13 -1.98
N ASP A 2 33.80 -14.62 -2.54
CA ASP A 2 32.50 -13.96 -2.47
C ASP A 2 32.03 -14.04 -1.02
N GLU A 3 32.02 -12.90 -0.34
CA GLU A 3 31.20 -12.72 0.84
C GLU A 3 29.76 -12.67 0.33
N GLN A 4 29.08 -13.81 0.41
CA GLN A 4 27.64 -13.86 0.33
C GLN A 4 27.12 -12.93 1.43
N GLU A 5 26.61 -11.75 1.05
CA GLU A 5 25.82 -10.93 1.93
C GLU A 5 24.75 -11.83 2.55
N LYS A 6 24.91 -12.13 3.83
CA LYS A 6 23.88 -12.83 4.59
C LYS A 6 22.66 -11.94 4.60
N THR A 7 21.70 -12.25 3.73
CA THR A 7 20.45 -11.52 3.65
C THR A 7 19.80 -11.53 5.04
N GLU A 8 19.57 -10.37 5.60
CA GLU A 8 18.97 -10.26 6.93
C GLU A 8 17.58 -10.94 6.92
N PRO A 9 17.26 -11.79 7.92
CA PRO A 9 16.04 -12.61 7.89
C PRO A 9 14.73 -11.83 7.77
N TRP A 10 14.68 -10.59 8.28
CA TRP A 10 13.50 -9.76 8.19
C TRP A 10 13.12 -9.40 6.75
N ARG A 11 14.07 -9.38 5.81
CA ARG A 11 13.84 -9.08 4.39
C ARG A 11 12.95 -10.10 3.71
N ASN A 12 12.82 -11.30 4.24
CA ASN A 12 11.93 -12.34 3.71
C ASN A 12 10.44 -12.03 3.89
N TYR A 13 10.11 -11.06 4.75
CA TYR A 13 8.73 -10.66 5.05
C TYR A 13 8.31 -9.36 4.38
N VAL A 14 9.17 -8.76 3.60
CA VAL A 14 8.92 -7.47 2.94
C VAL A 14 9.34 -7.47 1.49
N THR A 15 8.67 -6.65 0.70
CA THR A 15 9.05 -6.36 -0.69
C THR A 15 9.20 -4.86 -0.84
N CYS A 16 10.35 -4.39 -1.30
CA CYS A 16 10.53 -2.97 -1.59
C CYS A 16 9.89 -2.62 -2.93
N LEU A 17 8.82 -1.81 -2.91
CA LEU A 17 8.10 -1.45 -4.12
C LEU A 17 8.95 -0.63 -5.08
N ASN A 18 9.86 0.18 -4.57
CA ASN A 18 10.76 1.00 -5.39
C ASN A 18 11.63 0.17 -6.34
N ASP A 19 11.94 -1.07 -5.97
CA ASP A 19 12.76 -1.98 -6.77
C ASP A 19 11.96 -2.79 -7.81
N HIS A 20 10.64 -2.69 -7.79
CA HIS A 20 9.73 -3.51 -8.61
C HIS A 20 8.80 -2.69 -9.50
N LEU A 21 9.22 -1.50 -9.91
CA LEU A 21 8.39 -0.58 -10.70
C LEU A 21 8.24 -1.01 -12.17
N ALA A 22 9.20 -1.72 -12.72
CA ALA A 22 9.26 -2.05 -14.14
C ALA A 22 8.10 -2.93 -14.64
N GLY A 23 7.47 -3.69 -13.77
CA GLY A 23 6.34 -4.55 -14.09
C GLY A 23 4.97 -3.92 -13.90
N HIS A 24 4.93 -2.67 -13.43
CA HIS A 24 3.68 -2.00 -13.06
C HIS A 24 3.33 -0.89 -14.04
N ASN A 25 2.05 -0.81 -14.38
CA ASN A 25 1.53 0.25 -15.22
C ASN A 25 1.60 1.61 -14.49
N PRO A 26 1.87 2.71 -15.20
CA PRO A 26 1.82 4.02 -14.57
C PRO A 26 0.43 4.29 -13.98
N LEU A 27 0.41 4.93 -12.82
CA LEU A 27 -0.85 5.37 -12.20
C LEU A 27 -1.45 6.50 -13.03
N ILE A 28 -2.66 6.27 -13.55
CA ILE A 28 -3.41 7.23 -14.35
C ILE A 28 -4.81 7.35 -13.75
N GLY A 29 -5.29 8.59 -13.58
CA GLY A 29 -6.64 8.85 -13.07
C GLY A 29 -6.78 8.77 -11.55
N ARG A 30 -5.67 8.74 -10.80
CA ARG A 30 -5.65 8.71 -9.33
C ARG A 30 -4.77 9.81 -8.74
N GLU A 31 -4.55 10.87 -9.48
CA GLU A 31 -3.66 11.97 -9.11
C GLU A 31 -4.13 12.66 -7.81
N MET A 32 -5.43 12.85 -7.62
CA MET A 32 -5.98 13.47 -6.42
C MET A 32 -5.74 12.64 -5.16
N GLU A 33 -5.99 11.34 -5.24
CA GLU A 33 -5.78 10.41 -4.13
C GLU A 33 -4.30 10.26 -3.81
N LEU A 34 -3.45 10.28 -4.82
CA LEU A 34 -2.00 10.25 -4.65
C LEU A 34 -1.48 11.52 -3.97
N GLU A 35 -1.93 12.69 -4.42
CA GLU A 35 -1.58 13.97 -3.79
C GLU A 35 -2.02 14.03 -2.34
N ARG A 36 -3.24 13.55 -2.05
CA ARG A 36 -3.75 13.49 -0.68
C ARG A 36 -2.93 12.53 0.20
N THR A 37 -2.54 11.39 -0.34
CA THR A 37 -1.64 10.44 0.34
C THR A 37 -0.30 11.12 0.71
N ILE A 38 0.29 11.84 -0.23
CA ILE A 38 1.53 12.58 -0.03
C ILE A 38 1.37 13.65 1.05
N GLN A 39 0.28 14.42 1.01
CA GLN A 39 -0.02 15.45 2.00
C GLN A 39 -0.14 14.86 3.41
N VAL A 40 -0.84 13.75 3.55
CA VAL A 40 -0.98 13.06 4.84
C VAL A 40 0.37 12.58 5.36
N LEU A 41 1.18 11.95 4.53
CA LEU A 41 2.52 11.46 4.90
C LEU A 41 3.45 12.58 5.37
N CYS A 42 3.23 13.81 4.92
CA CYS A 42 4.02 14.97 5.31
C CYS A 42 3.55 15.67 6.57
N ARG A 43 2.46 15.23 7.18
CA ARG A 43 1.94 15.79 8.44
C ARG A 43 2.84 15.43 9.63
N LYS A 44 2.72 16.20 10.70
CA LYS A 44 3.38 15.88 11.98
C LYS A 44 2.64 14.83 12.76
N GLU A 45 1.32 14.87 12.73
CA GLU A 45 0.43 13.95 13.44
C GLU A 45 -0.57 13.34 12.48
N LYS A 46 -1.09 12.17 12.82
CA LYS A 46 -2.05 11.43 11.98
C LYS A 46 -1.54 11.32 10.54
N ASN A 47 -0.28 10.96 10.43
CA ASN A 47 0.51 10.96 9.20
C ASN A 47 0.56 9.61 8.50
N ASN A 48 -0.35 8.71 8.83
CA ASN A 48 -0.45 7.39 8.21
C ASN A 48 -1.73 7.33 7.37
N PRO A 49 -1.64 7.33 6.05
CA PRO A 49 -2.81 7.18 5.19
C PRO A 49 -3.44 5.80 5.31
N LEU A 50 -4.78 5.77 5.31
CA LEU A 50 -5.54 4.53 5.18
C LEU A 50 -6.39 4.61 3.92
N HIS A 51 -6.04 3.81 2.92
CA HIS A 51 -6.80 3.70 1.67
C HIS A 51 -7.99 2.77 1.88
N VAL A 52 -9.19 3.32 1.77
CA VAL A 52 -10.43 2.57 1.93
C VAL A 52 -11.20 2.58 0.62
N GLY A 53 -11.51 1.41 0.11
CA GLY A 53 -12.24 1.26 -1.15
C GLY A 53 -12.59 -0.19 -1.42
N GLU A 54 -13.49 -0.40 -2.37
CA GLU A 54 -13.90 -1.72 -2.79
C GLU A 54 -12.72 -2.53 -3.35
N PRO A 55 -12.79 -3.87 -3.32
CA PRO A 55 -11.76 -4.70 -3.93
C PRO A 55 -11.57 -4.36 -5.42
N GLY A 56 -10.33 -4.27 -5.86
CA GLY A 56 -10.01 -4.04 -7.27
C GLY A 56 -10.06 -2.58 -7.76
N VAL A 57 -10.32 -1.60 -6.87
CA VAL A 57 -10.36 -0.18 -7.27
C VAL A 57 -8.97 0.45 -7.51
N GLY A 58 -7.88 -0.28 -7.25
CA GLY A 58 -6.53 0.21 -7.51
C GLY A 58 -5.77 0.73 -6.29
N LYS A 59 -6.09 0.25 -5.08
CA LYS A 59 -5.36 0.62 -3.85
C LYS A 59 -3.88 0.27 -3.92
N THR A 60 -3.55 -0.91 -4.43
CA THR A 60 -2.16 -1.33 -4.62
C THR A 60 -1.44 -0.47 -5.67
N ALA A 61 -2.13 -0.11 -6.75
CA ALA A 61 -1.59 0.77 -7.78
C ALA A 61 -1.20 2.15 -7.23
N LEU A 62 -1.92 2.66 -6.23
CA LEU A 62 -1.56 3.91 -5.53
C LEU A 62 -0.22 3.79 -4.82
N ALA A 63 0.04 2.69 -4.15
CA ALA A 63 1.32 2.47 -3.47
C ALA A 63 2.49 2.42 -4.46
N TYR A 64 2.33 1.73 -5.58
CA TYR A 64 3.33 1.73 -6.66
C TYR A 64 3.47 3.10 -7.33
N GLY A 65 2.37 3.82 -7.52
CA GLY A 65 2.40 5.19 -8.05
C GLY A 65 3.17 6.15 -7.15
N LEU A 66 3.03 6.01 -5.84
CA LEU A 66 3.82 6.78 -4.87
C LEU A 66 5.31 6.43 -4.96
N ALA A 67 5.64 5.15 -5.02
CA ALA A 67 7.02 4.70 -5.16
C ALA A 67 7.66 5.25 -6.45
N ALA A 68 6.93 5.24 -7.55
CA ALA A 68 7.39 5.82 -8.82
C ALA A 68 7.67 7.33 -8.71
N ARG A 69 6.81 8.08 -8.04
CA ARG A 69 7.03 9.51 -7.81
C ARG A 69 8.23 9.79 -6.91
N ILE A 70 8.47 8.96 -5.92
CA ILE A 70 9.65 9.07 -5.06
C ILE A 70 10.92 8.83 -5.89
N GLU A 71 10.96 7.79 -6.70
CA GLU A 71 12.11 7.48 -7.57
C GLU A 71 12.36 8.57 -8.61
N ALA A 72 11.31 9.21 -9.13
CA ALA A 72 11.42 10.34 -10.05
C ALA A 72 11.84 11.65 -9.35
N GLY A 73 11.92 11.69 -8.03
CA GLY A 73 12.20 12.91 -7.27
C GLY A 73 11.05 13.91 -7.22
N ASN A 74 9.85 13.50 -7.62
CA ASN A 74 8.67 14.37 -7.71
C ASN A 74 7.79 14.29 -6.45
N VAL A 75 8.41 14.55 -5.31
CA VAL A 75 7.77 14.53 -3.98
C VAL A 75 8.36 15.65 -3.12
N PRO A 76 7.65 16.08 -2.06
CA PRO A 76 8.21 16.99 -1.09
C PRO A 76 9.50 16.45 -0.45
N GLU A 77 10.35 17.35 0.04
CA GLU A 77 11.65 17.01 0.64
C GLU A 77 11.55 15.91 1.71
N ARG A 78 10.49 15.92 2.52
CA ARG A 78 10.27 14.90 3.57
C ARG A 78 10.16 13.47 3.04
N LEU A 79 9.77 13.29 1.79
CA LEU A 79 9.61 11.99 1.16
C LEU A 79 10.75 11.65 0.19
N THR A 80 11.69 12.55 -0.01
CA THR A 80 12.84 12.33 -0.90
C THR A 80 13.65 11.12 -0.40
N GLY A 81 13.91 10.19 -1.31
CA GLY A 81 14.67 8.98 -0.99
C GLY A 81 13.93 7.95 -0.14
N CYS A 82 12.64 8.15 0.13
CA CYS A 82 11.85 7.16 0.86
C CYS A 82 11.74 5.86 0.07
N ARG A 83 11.76 4.75 0.81
CA ARG A 83 11.52 3.42 0.28
C ARG A 83 10.25 2.85 0.88
N ILE A 84 9.40 2.28 0.04
CA ILE A 84 8.13 1.69 0.46
C ILE A 84 8.31 0.18 0.56
N TYR A 85 8.14 -0.36 1.77
CA TYR A 85 8.21 -1.78 2.04
C TYR A 85 6.81 -2.33 2.23
N GLU A 86 6.39 -3.19 1.31
CA GLU A 86 5.15 -3.95 1.48
C GLU A 86 5.37 -5.11 2.43
N LEU A 87 4.60 -5.14 3.51
CA LEU A 87 4.65 -6.22 4.50
C LEU A 87 3.82 -7.42 4.02
N ASP A 88 4.45 -8.58 3.94
CA ASP A 88 3.76 -9.83 3.64
C ASP A 88 3.13 -10.42 4.90
N LEU A 89 1.88 -10.00 5.19
CA LEU A 89 1.15 -10.46 6.36
C LEU A 89 0.90 -11.97 6.35
N GLY A 90 0.59 -12.52 5.19
CA GLY A 90 0.34 -13.96 5.07
C GLY A 90 1.55 -14.77 5.51
N ASN A 91 2.74 -14.41 5.03
CA ASN A 91 3.99 -15.06 5.42
C ASN A 91 4.35 -14.79 6.88
N LEU A 92 4.10 -13.59 7.36
CA LEU A 92 4.36 -13.20 8.75
C LEU A 92 3.50 -13.99 9.74
N LEU A 93 2.22 -14.21 9.40
CA LEU A 93 1.28 -14.98 10.23
C LEU A 93 1.46 -16.49 10.09
N ALA A 94 1.98 -16.96 8.95
CA ALA A 94 2.20 -18.38 8.71
C ALA A 94 3.25 -18.93 9.67
N GLY A 95 2.91 -20.08 10.29
CA GLY A 95 3.82 -20.74 11.23
C GLY A 95 3.97 -20.05 12.58
N THR A 96 3.27 -18.95 12.86
CA THR A 96 3.19 -18.35 14.19
C THR A 96 2.02 -18.98 14.96
N GLN A 97 2.31 -19.90 15.86
CA GLN A 97 1.31 -20.50 16.73
C GLN A 97 1.07 -19.65 17.98
N TYR A 98 2.03 -18.85 18.36
CA TYR A 98 2.02 -18.07 19.59
C TYR A 98 2.21 -16.57 19.32
N ARG A 99 1.51 -15.77 20.11
CA ARG A 99 1.62 -14.29 20.09
C ARG A 99 3.06 -13.79 20.18
N GLY A 100 3.87 -14.43 21.03
CA GLY A 100 5.26 -14.05 21.23
C GLY A 100 6.15 -14.21 19.98
N GLU A 101 5.89 -15.22 19.15
CA GLU A 101 6.62 -15.41 17.88
C GLU A 101 6.30 -14.32 16.88
N PHE A 102 5.02 -13.98 16.75
CA PHE A 102 4.57 -12.89 15.87
C PHE A 102 5.19 -11.56 16.31
N GLU A 103 5.11 -11.24 17.61
CA GLU A 103 5.67 -10.02 18.17
C GLU A 103 7.17 -9.92 17.92
N LYS A 104 7.91 -11.01 18.10
CA LYS A 104 9.34 -11.09 17.85
C LYS A 104 9.69 -10.85 16.37
N ARG A 105 8.93 -11.47 15.46
CA ARG A 105 9.10 -11.28 14.01
C ARG A 105 8.81 -9.84 13.60
N LEU A 106 7.70 -9.29 14.07
CA LEU A 106 7.31 -7.91 13.78
C LEU A 106 8.37 -6.92 14.28
N LYS A 107 8.87 -7.12 15.49
CA LYS A 107 9.94 -6.29 16.06
C LYS A 107 11.21 -6.34 15.22
N ALA A 108 11.63 -7.52 14.79
CA ALA A 108 12.81 -7.68 13.93
C ALA A 108 12.64 -6.97 12.59
N ILE A 109 11.45 -7.08 11.97
CA ILE A 109 11.13 -6.40 10.71
C ILE A 109 11.18 -4.88 10.90
N MET A 110 10.54 -4.36 11.94
CA MET A 110 10.46 -2.91 12.18
C MET A 110 11.84 -2.33 12.52
N GLU A 111 12.66 -3.03 13.29
CA GLU A 111 14.03 -2.61 13.56
C GLU A 111 14.91 -2.63 12.30
N GLY A 112 14.76 -3.64 11.46
CA GLY A 112 15.46 -3.71 10.17
C GLY A 112 15.08 -2.55 9.24
N ILE A 113 13.80 -2.28 9.11
CA ILE A 113 13.30 -1.16 8.30
C ILE A 113 13.77 0.19 8.86
N ARG A 114 13.73 0.36 10.18
CA ARG A 114 14.19 1.60 10.84
C ARG A 114 15.65 1.88 10.56
N LYS A 115 16.50 0.89 10.54
CA LYS A 115 17.94 1.02 10.23
C LYS A 115 18.19 1.46 8.78
N GLU A 116 17.35 1.06 7.85
CA GLU A 116 17.42 1.54 6.46
C GLU A 116 17.16 3.04 6.34
N GLY A 117 16.38 3.62 7.27
CA GLY A 117 15.99 5.04 7.26
C GLY A 117 14.99 5.38 6.16
N HIS A 118 14.33 6.52 6.28
CA HIS A 118 13.39 7.04 5.28
C HIS A 118 12.40 5.99 4.75
N ALA A 119 11.76 5.25 5.66
CA ALA A 119 10.92 4.14 5.29
C ALA A 119 9.44 4.42 5.44
N ILE A 120 8.66 3.88 4.51
CA ILE A 120 7.21 3.78 4.56
C ILE A 120 6.86 2.30 4.50
N VAL A 121 6.02 1.82 5.43
CA VAL A 121 5.53 0.44 5.43
C VAL A 121 4.12 0.42 4.84
N TYR A 122 3.93 -0.35 3.78
CA TYR A 122 2.64 -0.57 3.17
C TYR A 122 2.06 -1.90 3.63
N ILE A 123 0.86 -1.86 4.20
CA ILE A 123 0.15 -3.05 4.69
C ILE A 123 -1.16 -3.19 3.92
N ASP A 124 -1.17 -4.09 2.96
CA ASP A 124 -2.39 -4.46 2.24
C ASP A 124 -3.29 -5.28 3.16
N GLU A 125 -4.59 -5.06 3.04
CA GLU A 125 -5.59 -5.73 3.88
C GLU A 125 -5.25 -5.65 5.38
N ILE A 126 -4.95 -4.44 5.86
CA ILE A 126 -4.52 -4.19 7.25
C ILE A 126 -5.50 -4.70 8.29
N HIS A 127 -6.77 -4.89 7.94
CA HIS A 127 -7.79 -5.47 8.81
C HIS A 127 -7.42 -6.89 9.29
N ASN A 128 -6.58 -7.60 8.57
CA ASN A 128 -6.09 -8.92 9.00
C ASN A 128 -5.25 -8.87 10.29
N LEU A 129 -4.68 -7.72 10.61
CA LEU A 129 -4.00 -7.49 11.88
C LEU A 129 -4.95 -7.25 13.05
N ILE A 130 -6.19 -6.84 12.79
CA ILE A 130 -7.15 -6.37 13.79
C ILE A 130 -8.14 -7.49 14.20
N GLY A 131 -7.96 -8.68 13.69
CA GLY A 131 -8.77 -9.83 14.07
C GLY A 131 -9.70 -10.38 13.01
N ALA A 132 -9.59 -9.93 11.76
CA ALA A 132 -10.34 -10.49 10.64
C ALA A 132 -9.95 -11.94 10.30
N GLY A 133 -8.77 -12.37 10.74
CA GLY A 133 -8.29 -13.75 10.60
C GLY A 133 -8.62 -14.67 11.76
N ARG A 134 -9.55 -14.29 12.63
CA ARG A 134 -9.91 -15.05 13.83
C ARG A 134 -10.65 -16.34 13.50
N THR A 135 -9.96 -17.44 13.62
CA THR A 135 -10.58 -18.75 13.75
C THR A 135 -10.26 -19.32 15.13
N GLY A 136 -11.23 -19.24 16.04
CA GLY A 136 -11.10 -19.84 17.36
C GLY A 136 -10.61 -18.95 18.49
N ASP A 137 -10.58 -19.51 19.66
CA ASP A 137 -10.50 -18.88 20.98
C ASP A 137 -9.11 -18.35 21.38
N GLY A 138 -8.31 -17.92 20.45
CA GLY A 138 -6.95 -17.43 20.71
C GLY A 138 -6.51 -16.33 19.78
N SER A 139 -7.43 -15.51 19.36
CA SER A 139 -7.19 -14.49 18.35
C SER A 139 -6.16 -13.45 18.76
N MET A 140 -5.16 -13.36 17.92
CA MET A 140 -4.12 -12.35 18.02
C MET A 140 -4.63 -11.03 17.46
N ASP A 141 -4.97 -10.11 18.35
CA ASP A 141 -5.13 -8.70 17.96
C ASP A 141 -3.74 -8.05 17.91
N ALA A 142 -3.16 -8.03 16.72
CA ALA A 142 -1.85 -7.45 16.50
C ALA A 142 -1.86 -5.91 16.45
N SER A 143 -3.03 -5.29 16.55
CA SER A 143 -3.15 -3.83 16.52
C SER A 143 -2.35 -3.17 17.65
N ASN A 144 -2.35 -3.76 18.84
CA ASN A 144 -1.58 -3.26 19.96
C ASN A 144 -0.06 -3.34 19.76
N MET A 145 0.39 -4.26 18.93
CA MET A 145 1.81 -4.41 18.61
C MET A 145 2.31 -3.36 17.63
N LEU A 146 1.43 -2.81 16.79
CA LEU A 146 1.77 -1.73 15.87
C LEU A 146 1.80 -0.35 16.54
N LYS A 147 1.04 -0.16 17.62
CA LYS A 147 0.92 1.16 18.27
C LYS A 147 2.25 1.84 18.59
N PRO A 148 3.27 1.17 19.16
CA PRO A 148 4.55 1.82 19.44
C PRO A 148 5.24 2.37 18.20
N TYR A 149 5.13 1.67 17.08
CA TYR A 149 5.73 2.09 15.82
C TYR A 149 4.96 3.23 15.16
N LEU A 150 3.64 3.24 15.28
CA LEU A 150 2.78 4.31 14.80
C LEU A 150 2.99 5.61 15.59
N GLU A 151 3.26 5.50 16.89
CA GLU A 151 3.53 6.64 17.76
C GLU A 151 4.95 7.19 17.59
N GLY A 152 5.91 6.35 17.29
CA GLY A 152 7.33 6.71 17.20
C GLY A 152 7.67 7.70 16.10
N GLY A 153 6.88 7.75 15.03
CA GLY A 153 7.05 8.72 13.94
C GLY A 153 8.26 8.49 13.02
N GLU A 154 9.12 7.56 13.32
CA GLU A 154 10.29 7.22 12.49
C GLU A 154 9.92 6.44 11.23
N ILE A 155 8.87 5.62 11.34
CA ILE A 155 8.31 4.83 10.24
C ILE A 155 6.89 5.31 10.01
N ARG A 156 6.56 5.64 8.76
CA ARG A 156 5.19 5.94 8.36
C ARG A 156 4.55 4.70 7.78
N PHE A 157 3.23 4.60 7.93
CA PHE A 157 2.47 3.46 7.47
C PHE A 157 1.40 3.89 6.48
N ILE A 158 1.21 3.08 5.44
CA ILE A 158 0.05 3.17 4.56
C ILE A 158 -0.69 1.84 4.71
N GLY A 159 -1.95 1.90 5.10
CA GLY A 159 -2.82 0.73 5.14
C GLY A 159 -3.81 0.73 3.99
N SER A 160 -4.27 -0.44 3.57
CA SER A 160 -5.40 -0.56 2.67
C SER A 160 -6.44 -1.53 3.24
N THR A 161 -7.70 -1.21 3.02
CA THR A 161 -8.84 -2.03 3.46
C THR A 161 -10.07 -1.73 2.60
N THR A 162 -11.12 -2.53 2.75
CA THR A 162 -12.42 -2.26 2.15
C THR A 162 -13.32 -1.50 3.12
N TYR A 163 -14.43 -0.91 2.62
CA TYR A 163 -15.43 -0.25 3.48
C TYR A 163 -16.05 -1.22 4.48
N GLU A 164 -16.37 -2.42 4.03
CA GLU A 164 -16.94 -3.45 4.90
C GLU A 164 -16.00 -3.80 6.06
N GLU A 165 -14.75 -4.10 5.75
CA GLU A 165 -13.73 -4.46 6.72
C GLU A 165 -13.36 -3.29 7.64
N PHE A 166 -13.32 -2.07 7.10
CA PHE A 166 -13.12 -0.86 7.89
C PHE A 166 -14.20 -0.69 8.94
N ASN A 167 -15.47 -0.78 8.55
CA ASN A 167 -16.60 -0.64 9.46
C ASN A 167 -16.68 -1.78 10.48
N ARG A 168 -16.32 -2.99 10.08
CA ARG A 168 -16.42 -4.18 10.92
C ARG A 168 -15.32 -4.27 11.97
N TYR A 169 -14.09 -3.94 11.61
CA TYR A 169 -12.91 -4.16 12.45
C TYR A 169 -12.20 -2.86 12.84
N PHE A 170 -11.88 -2.03 11.89
CA PHE A 170 -10.99 -0.89 12.07
C PHE A 170 -11.64 0.24 12.87
N SER A 171 -12.88 0.57 12.57
CA SER A 171 -13.61 1.67 13.24
C SER A 171 -13.75 1.49 14.75
N ARG A 172 -13.70 0.26 15.22
CA ARG A 172 -13.79 -0.10 16.65
C ARG A 172 -12.46 0.00 17.38
N SER A 173 -11.36 0.04 16.66
CA SER A 173 -10.02 0.17 17.23
C SER A 173 -9.63 1.64 17.34
N ARG A 174 -10.03 2.29 18.46
CA ARG A 174 -9.77 3.72 18.68
C ARG A 174 -8.28 4.08 18.61
N GLY A 175 -7.42 3.19 19.06
CA GLY A 175 -5.97 3.40 19.01
C GLY A 175 -5.40 3.48 17.61
N LEU A 176 -5.96 2.73 16.64
CA LEU A 176 -5.57 2.78 15.25
C LEU A 176 -6.23 3.93 14.50
N VAL A 177 -7.56 4.10 14.69
CA VAL A 177 -8.32 5.16 14.00
C VAL A 177 -7.70 6.53 14.22
N ARG A 178 -7.23 6.82 15.42
CA ARG A 178 -6.62 8.11 15.74
C ARG A 178 -5.28 8.36 15.03
N ARG A 179 -4.60 7.31 14.61
CA ARG A 179 -3.26 7.39 13.99
C ARG A 179 -3.26 7.34 12.48
N PHE A 180 -4.39 6.93 11.91
CA PHE A 180 -4.57 6.86 10.46
C PHE A 180 -5.52 7.94 9.96
N GLN A 181 -5.22 8.46 8.78
CA GLN A 181 -6.12 9.33 8.03
C GLN A 181 -6.76 8.55 6.90
N GLN A 182 -8.07 8.40 6.96
CA GLN A 182 -8.82 7.73 5.91
C GLN A 182 -8.79 8.55 4.61
N ILE A 183 -8.52 7.85 3.52
CA ILE A 183 -8.61 8.36 2.15
C ILE A 183 -9.51 7.41 1.38
N ASP A 184 -10.64 7.91 0.90
CA ASP A 184 -11.59 7.10 0.13
C ASP A 184 -11.09 6.93 -1.30
N ILE A 185 -11.00 5.68 -1.74
CA ILE A 185 -10.64 5.30 -3.09
C ILE A 185 -11.88 4.76 -3.77
N GLN A 186 -12.49 5.57 -4.60
CA GLN A 186 -13.73 5.23 -5.28
C GLN A 186 -13.45 4.58 -6.63
N GLU A 187 -14.43 3.82 -7.11
CA GLU A 187 -14.42 3.31 -8.46
C GLU A 187 -14.41 4.49 -9.45
N PRO A 188 -13.52 4.48 -10.47
CA PRO A 188 -13.45 5.56 -11.42
C PRO A 188 -14.76 5.67 -12.22
N GLY A 189 -15.22 6.90 -12.48
CA GLY A 189 -16.32 7.17 -13.38
C GLY A 189 -15.99 6.78 -14.83
N ILE A 190 -16.98 6.83 -15.72
CA ILE A 190 -16.77 6.45 -17.14
C ILE A 190 -15.68 7.29 -17.80
N GLU A 191 -15.68 8.61 -17.58
CA GLU A 191 -14.69 9.52 -18.16
C GLU A 191 -13.28 9.23 -17.63
N GLU A 192 -13.13 9.00 -16.34
CA GLU A 192 -11.86 8.63 -15.72
C GLU A 192 -11.37 7.27 -16.24
N THR A 193 -12.27 6.30 -16.38
CA THR A 193 -11.93 4.99 -16.93
C THR A 193 -11.44 5.09 -18.37
N ILE A 194 -12.09 5.91 -19.18
CA ILE A 194 -11.64 6.18 -20.58
C ILE A 194 -10.23 6.77 -20.53
N HIS A 195 -9.97 7.74 -19.69
CA HIS A 195 -8.67 8.38 -19.56
C HIS A 195 -7.59 7.37 -19.13
N ILE A 196 -7.88 6.50 -18.16
CA ILE A 196 -6.96 5.44 -17.71
C ILE A 196 -6.64 4.47 -18.85
N VAL A 197 -7.65 3.98 -19.55
CA VAL A 197 -7.46 3.01 -20.66
C VAL A 197 -6.73 3.65 -21.82
N GLU A 198 -7.03 4.91 -22.18
CA GLU A 198 -6.30 5.63 -23.24
C GLU A 198 -4.84 5.88 -22.86
N GLY A 199 -4.53 6.14 -21.58
CA GLY A 199 -3.15 6.24 -21.09
C GLY A 199 -2.37 4.93 -21.21
N LEU A 200 -3.02 3.79 -21.09
CA LEU A 200 -2.42 2.47 -21.30
C LEU A 200 -2.33 2.06 -22.77
N LYS A 201 -3.17 2.65 -23.62
CA LYS A 201 -3.24 2.39 -25.06
C LYS A 201 -1.88 2.57 -25.74
N GLU A 202 -1.20 3.66 -25.45
CA GLU A 202 0.10 3.98 -26.06
C GLU A 202 1.16 2.93 -25.75
N LYS A 203 1.20 2.41 -24.53
CA LYS A 203 2.07 1.30 -24.14
C LYS A 203 1.73 0.02 -24.89
N TYR A 204 0.45 -0.30 -25.01
CA TYR A 204 -0.01 -1.49 -25.70
C TYR A 204 0.30 -1.40 -27.19
N GLU A 205 0.04 -0.26 -27.84
CA GLU A 205 0.34 -0.02 -29.24
C GLU A 205 1.84 -0.15 -29.52
N THR A 206 2.68 0.40 -28.65
CA THR A 206 4.14 0.31 -28.77
C THR A 206 4.63 -1.13 -28.65
N PHE A 207 4.08 -1.89 -27.71
CA PHE A 207 4.49 -3.27 -27.44
C PHE A 207 4.02 -4.24 -28.53
N HIS A 208 2.80 -4.10 -29.04
CA HIS A 208 2.18 -5.02 -30.01
C HIS A 208 2.22 -4.54 -31.46
N GLY A 209 2.67 -3.32 -31.73
CA GLY A 209 2.71 -2.76 -33.07
C GLY A 209 1.33 -2.53 -33.70
N VAL A 210 0.30 -2.33 -32.88
CA VAL A 210 -1.07 -2.06 -33.33
C VAL A 210 -1.49 -0.63 -32.97
N ILE A 211 -2.42 -0.07 -33.72
CA ILE A 211 -2.98 1.24 -33.49
C ILE A 211 -4.51 1.11 -33.40
N TYR A 212 -5.09 1.63 -32.32
CA TYR A 212 -6.54 1.69 -32.15
C TYR A 212 -7.11 2.92 -32.84
N GLU A 213 -8.27 2.76 -33.46
CA GLU A 213 -9.02 3.87 -34.03
C GLU A 213 -9.48 4.82 -32.92
N GLU A 214 -9.58 6.10 -33.26
CA GLU A 214 -10.07 7.13 -32.35
C GLU A 214 -11.51 6.82 -31.91
N GLY A 215 -11.77 6.90 -30.60
CA GLY A 215 -13.09 6.67 -30.03
C GLY A 215 -13.43 5.22 -29.68
N VAL A 216 -12.65 4.23 -30.11
CA VAL A 216 -12.91 2.80 -29.81
C VAL A 216 -12.89 2.53 -28.32
N ILE A 217 -11.95 3.07 -27.59
CA ILE A 217 -11.83 2.89 -26.13
C ILE A 217 -13.01 3.53 -25.40
N ALA A 218 -13.39 4.75 -25.77
CA ALA A 218 -14.53 5.44 -25.19
C ALA A 218 -15.83 4.66 -25.40
N TYR A 219 -16.03 4.10 -26.60
CA TYR A 219 -17.18 3.25 -26.92
C TYR A 219 -17.19 1.97 -26.07
N ALA A 220 -16.06 1.28 -25.99
CA ALA A 220 -15.94 0.03 -25.24
C ALA A 220 -16.20 0.24 -23.73
N VAL A 221 -15.64 1.26 -23.12
CA VAL A 221 -15.87 1.60 -21.71
C VAL A 221 -17.33 1.97 -21.45
N THR A 222 -17.92 2.79 -22.31
CA THR A 222 -19.34 3.21 -22.17
C THR A 222 -20.28 2.02 -22.34
N ALA A 223 -20.03 1.11 -23.27
CA ALA A 223 -20.81 -0.09 -23.47
C ALA A 223 -20.71 -1.07 -22.32
N ALA A 224 -19.51 -1.25 -21.74
CA ALA A 224 -19.27 -2.13 -20.60
C ALA A 224 -19.93 -1.64 -19.31
N ALA A 225 -20.14 -0.33 -19.16
CA ALA A 225 -20.78 0.29 -18.01
C ALA A 225 -22.34 0.17 -18.00
N ARG A 226 -22.95 -0.30 -19.08
CA ARG A 226 -24.39 -0.55 -19.20
C ARG A 226 -24.73 -1.98 -18.81
#